data_e9c5f41f3512010691600420fbc11d72
#
_entry.id   e9c5f41f3512010691600420fbc11d72
#
_cell.length_a   1.000
_cell.length_b   1.000
_cell.length_c   1.000
_cell.angle_alpha   90.00
_cell.angle_beta   90.00
_cell.angle_gamma   90.00
#
_symmetry.space_group_name_H-M   'P 1'
#
loop_
_entity.id
_entity.type
_entity.pdbx_description
1 polymer ?
#
loop_
_entity_poly.entity_id
_entity_poly.type
_entity_poly.pdbx_seq_one_letter_code
_entity_poly.pdbx_strand_id
1 'polypeptide(L)'
;ETESSLGEAISEVYQAGISPFWWKITALDTEKEWQTMTATLDKYDPDVGVIILGKNAPIEQFKTWFSVARSTPHTCGFAIGRSIFWEAWEQFAEGKINKPEVSEMIAERYQQVIDIWHNI
;
A
#
# COMPACT_ATOMS: atom_id res chain seq x y z
N GLU A 1 -15.98 -1.67 -0.56
CA GLU A 1 -16.16 -0.64 0.47
C GLU A 1 -16.24 0.75 -0.17
N THR A 2 -17.00 1.65 0.45
CA THR A 2 -17.11 3.03 0.02
C THR A 2 -16.14 3.93 0.80
N GLU A 3 -15.83 5.11 0.28
CA GLU A 3 -15.09 6.16 0.97
C GLU A 3 -15.62 6.41 2.39
N SER A 4 -16.94 6.50 2.50
CA SER A 4 -17.64 6.76 3.74
C SER A 4 -17.37 5.67 4.78
N SER A 5 -17.38 4.43 4.35
CA SER A 5 -17.13 3.24 5.17
C SER A 5 -15.72 3.23 5.76
N LEU A 6 -14.71 3.60 4.99
CA LEU A 6 -13.32 3.67 5.48
C LEU A 6 -13.15 4.81 6.49
N GLY A 7 -13.64 5.99 6.19
CA GLY A 7 -13.60 7.13 7.11
C GLY A 7 -14.30 6.86 8.42
N GLU A 8 -15.46 6.23 8.37
CA GLU A 8 -16.21 5.81 9.55
C GLU A 8 -15.44 4.81 10.40
N ALA A 9 -14.82 3.81 9.78
CA ALA A 9 -14.02 2.81 10.47
C ALA A 9 -12.81 3.45 11.17
N ILE A 10 -12.12 4.36 10.51
CA ILE A 10 -11.00 5.11 11.08
C ILE A 10 -11.48 5.92 12.30
N SER A 11 -12.59 6.64 12.15
CA SER A 11 -13.17 7.44 13.23
C SER A 11 -13.52 6.58 14.45
N GLU A 12 -14.11 5.41 14.24
CA GLU A 12 -14.47 4.49 15.31
C GLU A 12 -13.26 4.03 16.12
N VAL A 13 -12.14 3.76 15.45
CA VAL A 13 -10.90 3.35 16.13
C VAL A 13 -10.41 4.46 17.05
N TYR A 14 -10.34 5.70 16.56
CA TYR A 14 -9.94 6.84 17.39
C TYR A 14 -10.92 7.10 18.53
N GLN A 15 -12.21 7.02 18.25
CA GLN A 15 -13.25 7.22 19.28
C GLN A 15 -13.20 6.15 20.37
N ALA A 16 -12.69 4.97 20.06
CA ALA A 16 -12.45 3.91 21.03
C ALA A 16 -11.19 4.14 21.89
N GLY A 17 -10.47 5.24 21.67
CA GLY A 17 -9.26 5.57 22.42
C GLY A 17 -7.99 4.94 21.88
N ILE A 18 -8.03 4.40 20.68
CA ILE A 18 -6.87 3.79 20.02
C ILE A 18 -6.22 4.81 19.09
N SER A 19 -4.93 5.06 19.26
CA SER A 19 -4.15 5.97 18.42
C SER A 19 -3.02 5.20 17.74
N PRO A 20 -3.24 4.69 16.52
CA PRO A 20 -2.21 3.93 15.81
C PRO A 20 -1.01 4.81 15.46
N PHE A 21 0.19 4.21 15.41
CA PHE A 21 1.36 4.87 14.86
C PHE A 21 1.25 5.02 13.34
N TRP A 22 0.74 3.98 12.69
CA TRP A 22 0.54 3.96 11.23
C TRP A 22 -0.78 3.29 10.89
N TRP A 23 -1.39 3.76 9.83
CA TRP A 23 -2.51 3.09 9.19
C TRP A 23 -2.01 2.31 7.98
N LYS A 24 -2.30 1.03 7.94
CA LYS A 24 -2.05 0.20 6.75
C LYS A 24 -3.37 0.01 6.04
N ILE A 25 -3.49 0.57 4.86
CA ILE A 25 -4.74 0.55 4.09
C ILE A 25 -4.52 0.04 2.67
N THR A 26 -5.56 -0.55 2.08
CA THR A 26 -5.55 -0.82 0.65
C THR A 26 -5.59 0.49 -0.11
N ALA A 27 -4.94 0.54 -1.27
CA ALA A 27 -4.95 1.75 -2.08
C ALA A 27 -6.37 2.16 -2.47
N LEU A 28 -6.61 3.45 -2.43
CA LEU A 28 -7.84 4.06 -2.93
C LEU A 28 -7.61 4.51 -4.36
N ASP A 29 -8.66 4.45 -5.18
CA ASP A 29 -8.52 4.63 -6.63
C ASP A 29 -8.52 6.09 -7.07
N THR A 30 -9.09 6.99 -6.27
CA THR A 30 -9.25 8.38 -6.65
C THR A 30 -8.65 9.35 -5.65
N GLU A 31 -8.24 10.49 -6.14
CA GLU A 31 -7.75 11.60 -5.32
C GLU A 31 -8.79 12.06 -4.30
N LYS A 32 -10.06 12.04 -4.69
CA LYS A 32 -11.15 12.42 -3.81
C LYS A 32 -11.27 11.51 -2.59
N GLU A 33 -11.13 10.20 -2.80
CA GLU A 33 -11.13 9.21 -1.71
C GLU A 33 -9.97 9.46 -0.75
N TRP A 34 -8.78 9.74 -1.29
CA TRP A 34 -7.61 10.09 -0.49
C TRP A 34 -7.80 11.37 0.30
N GLN A 35 -8.40 12.40 -0.31
CA GLN A 35 -8.71 13.68 0.35
C GLN A 35 -9.71 13.48 1.50
N THR A 36 -10.75 12.69 1.28
CA THR A 36 -11.76 12.38 2.30
C THR A 36 -11.13 11.66 3.50
N MET A 37 -10.31 10.68 3.24
CA MET A 37 -9.59 9.96 4.29
C MET A 37 -8.61 10.89 5.03
N THR A 38 -7.87 11.70 4.28
CA THR A 38 -6.94 12.69 4.85
C THR A 38 -7.65 13.64 5.81
N ALA A 39 -8.81 14.13 5.44
CA ALA A 39 -9.60 15.01 6.30
C ALA A 39 -9.99 14.31 7.62
N THR A 40 -10.31 13.04 7.57
CA THR A 40 -10.59 12.24 8.76
C THR A 40 -9.36 12.12 9.65
N LEU A 41 -8.21 11.80 9.06
CA LEU A 41 -6.95 11.67 9.80
C LEU A 41 -6.52 13.01 10.42
N ASP A 42 -6.64 14.10 9.68
CA ASP A 42 -6.30 15.45 10.17
C ASP A 42 -7.11 15.84 11.39
N LYS A 43 -8.33 15.36 11.48
CA LYS A 43 -9.19 15.62 12.63
C LYS A 43 -8.69 14.95 13.91
N TYR A 44 -8.13 13.74 13.80
CA TYR A 44 -7.74 12.94 14.97
C TYR A 44 -6.23 12.94 15.23
N ASP A 45 -5.43 12.85 14.19
CA ASP A 45 -3.97 12.80 14.29
C ASP A 45 -3.32 13.29 13.00
N PRO A 46 -3.04 14.59 12.90
CA PRO A 46 -2.49 15.18 11.68
C PRO A 46 -1.09 14.67 11.30
N ASP A 47 -0.40 14.03 12.22
CA ASP A 47 0.97 13.54 11.99
C ASP A 47 1.06 12.04 11.69
N VAL A 48 -0.07 11.32 11.70
CA VAL A 48 -0.06 9.88 11.48
C VAL A 48 0.35 9.50 10.06
N GLY A 49 1.14 8.43 9.93
CA GLY A 49 1.56 7.91 8.63
C GLY A 49 0.58 6.88 8.06
N VAL A 50 0.48 6.86 6.73
CA VAL A 50 -0.30 5.86 5.99
C VAL A 50 0.64 5.02 5.14
N ILE A 51 0.50 3.70 5.24
CA ILE A 51 1.23 2.71 4.45
C ILE A 51 0.25 1.99 3.54
N ILE A 52 0.58 1.92 2.26
CA ILE A 52 -0.29 1.34 1.23
C ILE A 52 -0.02 -0.16 1.11
N LEU A 53 -1.09 -0.95 1.15
CA LEU A 53 -1.04 -2.39 0.90
C LEU A 53 -1.21 -2.69 -0.59
N GLY A 54 -0.59 -3.79 -1.06
CA GLY A 54 -0.59 -4.15 -2.47
C GLY A 54 -1.81 -4.89 -2.98
N LYS A 55 -2.54 -5.55 -2.10
CA LYS A 55 -3.75 -6.33 -2.44
C LYS A 55 -3.51 -7.34 -3.58
N ASN A 56 -2.30 -7.88 -3.68
CA ASN A 56 -1.92 -8.81 -4.75
C ASN A 56 -2.15 -8.27 -6.18
N ALA A 57 -2.08 -6.94 -6.34
CA ALA A 57 -2.25 -6.31 -7.65
C ALA A 57 -1.02 -6.51 -8.55
N PRO A 58 -1.18 -6.46 -9.88
CA PRO A 58 -0.03 -6.40 -10.78
C PRO A 58 0.83 -5.18 -10.50
N ILE A 59 2.14 -5.30 -10.71
CA ILE A 59 3.09 -4.22 -10.42
C ILE A 59 2.74 -2.91 -11.15
N GLU A 60 2.22 -3.00 -12.37
CA GLU A 60 1.84 -1.86 -13.18
C GLU A 60 0.76 -0.98 -12.52
N GLN A 61 -0.08 -1.59 -11.71
CA GLN A 61 -1.14 -0.88 -11.00
C GLN A 61 -0.60 0.11 -9.97
N PHE A 62 0.57 -0.16 -9.41
CA PHE A 62 1.15 0.69 -8.37
C PHE A 62 1.53 2.07 -8.86
N LYS A 63 1.83 2.22 -10.14
CA LYS A 63 2.13 3.53 -10.71
C LYS A 63 0.95 4.49 -10.51
N THR A 64 -0.26 4.04 -10.81
CA THR A 64 -1.48 4.83 -10.62
C THR A 64 -1.77 5.05 -9.14
N TRP A 65 -1.75 3.98 -8.36
CA TRP A 65 -2.08 4.06 -6.93
C TRP A 65 -1.12 4.95 -6.15
N PHE A 66 0.19 4.82 -6.40
CA PHE A 66 1.18 5.64 -5.71
C PHE A 66 1.10 7.12 -6.11
N SER A 67 0.84 7.39 -7.40
CA SER A 67 0.67 8.77 -7.86
C SER A 67 -0.47 9.48 -7.13
N VAL A 68 -1.59 8.79 -6.99
CA VAL A 68 -2.76 9.34 -6.30
C VAL A 68 -2.48 9.49 -4.80
N ALA A 69 -1.94 8.44 -4.18
CA ALA A 69 -1.68 8.40 -2.74
C ALA A 69 -0.68 9.48 -2.29
N ARG A 70 0.33 9.74 -3.09
CA ARG A 70 1.36 10.74 -2.75
C ARG A 70 0.87 12.18 -2.86
N SER A 71 -0.33 12.41 -3.36
CA SER A 71 -0.95 13.73 -3.33
C SER A 71 -1.36 14.16 -1.91
N THR A 72 -1.36 13.24 -0.95
CA THR A 72 -1.71 13.54 0.44
C THR A 72 -0.50 13.46 1.36
N PRO A 73 -0.43 14.31 2.40
CA PRO A 73 0.76 14.40 3.26
C PRO A 73 0.95 13.21 4.20
N HIS A 74 -0.08 12.41 4.44
CA HIS A 74 -0.02 11.26 5.35
C HIS A 74 0.71 10.06 4.75
N THR A 75 0.74 9.94 3.44
CA THR A 75 1.32 8.77 2.77
C THR A 75 2.83 8.74 2.93
N CYS A 76 3.34 7.74 3.61
CA CYS A 76 4.77 7.63 3.92
C CYS A 76 5.45 6.39 3.32
N GLY A 77 4.72 5.44 2.76
CA GLY A 77 5.33 4.26 2.16
C GLY A 77 4.34 3.18 1.78
N PHE A 78 4.87 2.01 1.51
CA PHE A 78 4.08 0.85 1.12
C PHE A 78 4.54 -0.41 1.84
N ALA A 79 3.63 -1.40 1.95
CA ALA A 79 3.91 -2.73 2.45
C ALA A 79 3.29 -3.72 1.47
N ILE A 80 4.07 -4.15 0.50
CA ILE A 80 3.63 -5.00 -0.60
C ILE A 80 4.36 -6.33 -0.51
N GLY A 81 3.63 -7.42 -0.52
CA GLY A 81 4.18 -8.77 -0.40
C GLY A 81 3.92 -9.62 -1.64
N ARG A 82 2.73 -10.15 -1.77
CA ARG A 82 2.39 -11.15 -2.82
C ARG A 82 2.68 -10.66 -4.24
N SER A 83 2.43 -9.42 -4.55
CA SER A 83 2.75 -8.85 -5.86
C SER A 83 4.24 -8.95 -6.20
N ILE A 84 5.11 -9.00 -5.18
CA ILE A 84 6.55 -9.10 -5.33
C ILE A 84 7.03 -10.56 -5.36
N PHE A 85 6.55 -11.41 -4.44
CA PHE A 85 7.15 -12.73 -4.24
C PHE A 85 6.33 -13.91 -4.75
N TRP A 86 5.01 -13.76 -4.98
CA TRP A 86 4.14 -14.91 -5.20
C TRP A 86 4.47 -15.70 -6.45
N GLU A 87 4.74 -15.05 -7.57
CA GLU A 87 5.10 -15.73 -8.82
C GLU A 87 6.41 -16.51 -8.69
N ALA A 88 7.41 -15.91 -8.03
CA ALA A 88 8.68 -16.59 -7.77
C ALA A 88 8.47 -17.85 -6.92
N TRP A 89 7.62 -17.76 -5.90
CA TRP A 89 7.26 -18.89 -5.06
C TRP A 89 6.56 -19.99 -5.87
N GLU A 90 5.58 -19.63 -6.69
CA GLU A 90 4.87 -20.61 -7.54
C GLU A 90 5.81 -21.34 -8.49
N GLN A 91 6.70 -20.61 -9.16
CA GLN A 91 7.67 -21.20 -10.08
C GLN A 91 8.65 -22.11 -9.36
N PHE A 92 9.06 -21.76 -8.17
CA PHE A 92 9.89 -22.62 -7.34
C PHE A 92 9.15 -23.90 -6.93
N ALA A 93 7.92 -23.79 -6.47
CA ALA A 93 7.09 -24.92 -6.05
C ALA A 93 6.83 -25.87 -7.22
N GLU A 94 6.73 -25.36 -8.45
CA GLU A 94 6.56 -26.16 -9.66
C GLU A 94 7.88 -26.72 -10.23
N GLY A 95 9.00 -26.44 -9.59
CA GLY A 95 10.31 -26.89 -10.03
C GLY A 95 10.88 -26.17 -11.25
N LYS A 96 10.34 -25.00 -11.60
CA LYS A 96 10.78 -24.23 -12.78
C LYS A 96 12.03 -23.40 -12.54
N ILE A 97 12.28 -23.00 -11.28
CA ILE A 97 13.44 -22.20 -10.89
C ILE A 97 14.05 -22.74 -9.60
N ASN A 98 15.31 -22.42 -9.36
CA ASN A 98 16.04 -22.81 -8.14
C ASN A 98 16.01 -21.69 -7.10
N LYS A 99 16.56 -21.94 -5.89
CA LYS A 99 16.57 -20.95 -4.81
C LYS A 99 17.27 -19.65 -5.15
N PRO A 100 18.47 -19.64 -5.75
CA PRO A 100 19.10 -18.40 -6.19
C PRO A 100 18.24 -17.60 -7.16
N GLU A 101 17.56 -18.26 -8.08
CA GLU A 101 16.65 -17.61 -9.04
C GLU A 101 15.42 -16.99 -8.35
N VAL A 102 14.89 -17.64 -7.30
CA VAL A 102 13.81 -17.08 -6.48
C VAL A 102 14.25 -15.75 -5.87
N SER A 103 15.41 -15.75 -5.23
CA SER A 103 15.95 -14.54 -4.57
C SER A 103 16.16 -13.42 -5.57
N GLU A 104 16.72 -13.72 -6.72
CA GLU A 104 16.97 -12.75 -7.78
C GLU A 104 15.66 -12.15 -8.32
N MET A 105 14.67 -13.01 -8.56
CA MET A 105 13.36 -12.58 -9.06
C MET A 105 12.62 -11.69 -8.06
N ILE A 106 12.65 -12.04 -6.78
CA ILE A 106 12.05 -11.24 -5.71
C ILE A 106 12.74 -9.88 -5.60
N ALA A 107 14.08 -9.86 -5.60
CA ALA A 107 14.86 -8.63 -5.52
C ALA A 107 14.56 -7.70 -6.70
N GLU A 108 14.49 -8.24 -7.90
CA GLU A 108 14.18 -7.49 -9.12
C GLU A 108 12.78 -6.87 -9.06
N ARG A 109 11.79 -7.64 -8.63
CA ARG A 109 10.41 -7.15 -8.51
C ARG A 109 10.29 -6.09 -7.41
N TYR A 110 10.95 -6.29 -6.30
CA TYR A 110 10.97 -5.30 -5.23
C TYR A 110 11.60 -3.99 -5.73
N GLN A 111 12.70 -4.08 -6.45
CA GLN A 111 13.36 -2.91 -7.04
C GLN A 111 12.43 -2.16 -8.00
N GLN A 112 11.65 -2.88 -8.81
CA GLN A 112 10.65 -2.27 -9.70
C GLN A 112 9.63 -1.44 -8.90
N VAL A 113 9.13 -1.97 -7.80
CA VAL A 113 8.16 -1.25 -6.96
C VAL A 113 8.80 -0.02 -6.31
N ILE A 114 10.03 -0.14 -5.82
CA ILE A 114 10.79 0.98 -5.26
C ILE A 114 10.98 2.07 -6.32
N ASP A 115 11.35 1.68 -7.52
CA ASP A 115 11.56 2.63 -8.63
C ASP A 115 10.27 3.36 -9.00
N ILE A 116 9.14 2.66 -9.02
CA ILE A 116 7.83 3.29 -9.24
C ILE A 116 7.56 4.32 -8.13
N TRP A 117 7.80 3.96 -6.88
CA TRP A 117 7.60 4.86 -5.74
C TRP A 117 8.43 6.14 -5.85
N HIS A 118 9.68 6.02 -6.26
CA HIS A 118 10.60 7.16 -6.36
C HIS A 118 10.38 8.03 -7.60
N ASN A 119 9.77 7.50 -8.64
CA ASN A 119 9.61 8.20 -9.92
C ASN A 119 8.23 8.82 -10.17
N ILE A 120 7.42 8.92 -9.17
CA ILE A 120 6.10 9.57 -9.25
C ILE A 120 6.10 10.97 -8.65
#